data_65605623f8cf0311a330d686922cfca7
#
_entry.id   65605623f8cf0311a330d686922cfca7
#
_cell.length_a   1.000
_cell.length_b   1.000
_cell.length_c   1.000
_cell.angle_alpha   90.00
_cell.angle_beta   90.00
_cell.angle_gamma   90.00
#
_symmetry.space_group_name_H-M   'P 1'
#
loop_
_entity.id
_entity.type
_entity.pdbx_description
1 polymer ?
#
loop_
_entity_poly.entity_id
_entity_poly.type
_entity_poly.pdbx_seq_one_letter_code
_entity_poly.pdbx_strand_id
1 'polypeptide(L)'
;MPISRRAVLAGGVGLTATTALGQQSHPHHQGQFERLNQPGRIDTPELHFQHAVTESPAAKATNQGRWTPRAPLPIPRTEMAWAVGYNGRMHLVGGYAEQRVDRPYHHAYNAASDQWEALPELPRGANHVGVAVLGDRLYAFGGFLEQNRTPHDGAYAFDGRQWHTLRRLPEACGAIACVAINDVVHLIGGAIGSDNRRSTDWHLVYDPRADRYARRHPMPLGRDHAGIVAVNGLIHVIGGRVDTFHTNSNLHHSYEPKTDQWTFRAPIPTARSGHGTVWYRDRIFCMGGEGTNRVYGQNEAYDLSADRWEAYAPMLTPRHGMGAVVLGGGIYVAGGGPQMGGGVKSAINEVFSSA
;
A
#
# COMPACT_ATOMS: atom_id res chain seq x y z
N MET A 1 17.33 -19.98 -72.53
CA MET A 1 17.52 -21.46 -72.62
C MET A 1 17.98 -21.95 -71.26
N PRO A 2 17.62 -23.13 -70.89
CA PRO A 2 16.36 -23.47 -70.25
C PRO A 2 16.56 -24.11 -68.85
N ILE A 3 15.52 -24.04 -68.01
CA ILE A 3 14.77 -25.16 -67.41
C ILE A 3 15.57 -26.07 -66.43
N SER A 4 15.14 -26.16 -65.21
CA SER A 4 14.47 -27.35 -64.75
C SER A 4 13.88 -27.23 -63.32
N ARG A 5 12.60 -27.51 -63.24
CA ARG A 5 11.83 -27.81 -62.03
C ARG A 5 12.29 -29.15 -61.47
N ARG A 6 12.31 -29.25 -60.17
CA ARG A 6 11.82 -30.47 -59.50
C ARG A 6 11.28 -30.15 -58.12
N ALA A 7 10.00 -30.42 -57.95
CA ALA A 7 9.30 -30.55 -56.72
C ALA A 7 9.72 -31.84 -56.00
N VAL A 8 9.80 -31.79 -54.69
CA VAL A 8 9.71 -32.99 -53.81
C VAL A 8 8.80 -32.70 -52.69
N LEU A 9 7.86 -33.58 -52.58
CA LEU A 9 6.74 -33.81 -51.70
C LEU A 9 6.97 -33.60 -50.22
N ALA A 10 5.98 -32.98 -49.63
CA ALA A 10 5.19 -33.30 -48.44
C ALA A 10 5.74 -34.36 -47.46
N GLY A 11 6.00 -33.92 -46.27
CA GLY A 11 5.97 -34.70 -45.07
C GLY A 11 5.28 -33.85 -43.98
N GLY A 12 3.97 -33.97 -43.88
CA GLY A 12 3.20 -33.37 -42.78
C GLY A 12 3.53 -34.08 -41.48
N VAL A 13 4.10 -33.35 -40.55
CA VAL A 13 4.05 -33.71 -39.15
C VAL A 13 3.17 -32.65 -38.49
N GLY A 14 1.97 -33.06 -38.16
CA GLY A 14 1.06 -32.28 -37.37
C GLY A 14 1.68 -32.04 -36.00
N LEU A 15 2.17 -30.86 -35.77
CA LEU A 15 2.35 -30.34 -34.41
C LEU A 15 0.98 -29.88 -33.94
N THR A 16 0.32 -30.72 -33.18
CA THR A 16 -0.71 -30.29 -32.26
C THR A 16 -0.02 -29.36 -31.27
N ALA A 17 -0.21 -28.07 -31.46
CA ALA A 17 0.06 -27.08 -30.44
C ALA A 17 -0.93 -27.32 -29.31
N THR A 18 -0.58 -28.18 -28.37
CA THR A 18 -1.13 -28.12 -27.03
C THR A 18 -0.63 -26.81 -26.44
N THR A 19 -1.46 -25.78 -26.50
CA THR A 19 -1.37 -24.64 -25.61
C THR A 19 -1.52 -25.18 -24.21
N ALA A 20 -0.44 -25.61 -23.62
CA ALA A 20 -0.31 -25.65 -22.20
C ALA A 20 -0.43 -24.19 -21.75
N LEU A 21 -1.61 -23.83 -21.25
CA LEU A 21 -1.76 -22.76 -20.30
C LEU A 21 -0.85 -23.14 -19.12
N GLY A 22 0.42 -22.79 -19.26
CA GLY A 22 1.34 -22.86 -18.14
C GLY A 22 0.76 -21.96 -17.08
N GLN A 23 0.23 -22.55 -16.04
CA GLN A 23 0.18 -21.89 -14.76
C GLN A 23 1.59 -21.35 -14.56
N GLN A 24 1.75 -20.04 -14.72
CA GLN A 24 2.95 -19.38 -14.28
C GLN A 24 2.99 -19.61 -12.77
N SER A 25 3.65 -20.66 -12.37
CA SER A 25 4.01 -20.86 -10.99
C SER A 25 4.78 -19.59 -10.61
N HIS A 26 4.15 -18.76 -9.80
CA HIS A 26 4.87 -17.69 -9.17
C HIS A 26 6.15 -18.28 -8.60
N PRO A 27 7.29 -17.71 -8.95
CA PRO A 27 8.54 -18.31 -8.55
C PRO A 27 8.54 -18.42 -7.04
N HIS A 28 8.60 -19.62 -6.57
CA HIS A 28 8.87 -19.88 -5.18
C HIS A 28 10.21 -19.24 -4.87
N HIS A 29 10.24 -18.30 -4.23
CA HIS A 29 11.02 -17.39 -3.68
C HIS A 29 11.75 -17.76 -2.64
N GLN A 30 12.36 -18.61 -2.71
CA GLN A 30 13.55 -18.43 -1.95
C GLN A 30 14.29 -17.24 -2.58
N GLY A 31 13.74 -16.18 -2.32
CA GLY A 31 14.17 -14.88 -2.19
C GLY A 31 15.20 -14.34 -3.12
N GLN A 32 15.14 -14.59 -4.34
CA GLN A 32 16.09 -13.99 -5.26
C GLN A 32 15.55 -12.66 -5.73
N PHE A 33 16.16 -11.58 -5.25
CA PHE A 33 15.82 -10.24 -5.67
C PHE A 33 15.97 -10.06 -7.17
N GLU A 34 16.86 -10.80 -7.82
CA GLU A 34 17.05 -10.78 -9.26
C GLU A 34 15.76 -11.05 -10.02
N ARG A 35 14.88 -11.88 -9.48
CA ARG A 35 13.60 -12.15 -10.13
C ARG A 35 12.65 -10.96 -10.12
N LEU A 36 12.77 -10.08 -9.15
CA LEU A 36 11.93 -8.90 -9.04
C LEU A 36 12.30 -7.84 -10.06
N ASN A 37 13.52 -7.93 -10.59
CA ASN A 37 14.05 -7.01 -11.56
C ASN A 37 14.01 -7.55 -12.99
N GLN A 38 13.47 -8.77 -13.20
CA GLN A 38 13.41 -9.33 -14.55
C GLN A 38 12.36 -8.60 -15.39
N PRO A 39 12.73 -8.12 -16.59
CA PRO A 39 11.77 -7.60 -17.54
C PRO A 39 10.71 -8.66 -17.90
N GLY A 40 9.48 -8.26 -18.06
CA GLY A 40 8.40 -9.15 -18.51
C GLY A 40 7.77 -10.03 -17.44
N ARG A 41 8.10 -9.84 -16.17
CA ARG A 41 7.35 -10.47 -15.08
C ARG A 41 5.88 -10.05 -15.10
N ILE A 42 5.65 -8.87 -15.62
CA ILE A 42 4.37 -8.27 -15.91
C ILE A 42 4.29 -8.11 -17.41
N ASP A 43 3.59 -9.01 -18.08
CA ASP A 43 3.65 -9.14 -19.53
C ASP A 43 3.06 -7.93 -20.24
N THR A 44 1.94 -7.40 -19.78
CA THR A 44 1.35 -6.16 -20.29
C THR A 44 0.52 -5.48 -19.20
N PRO A 45 0.38 -4.14 -19.20
CA PRO A 45 -0.50 -3.42 -18.29
C PRO A 45 -1.95 -3.90 -18.37
N GLU A 46 -2.43 -4.28 -19.54
CA GLU A 46 -3.78 -4.80 -19.76
C GLU A 46 -4.03 -6.14 -19.07
N LEU A 47 -3.08 -7.07 -19.15
CA LEU A 47 -3.17 -8.36 -18.45
C LEU A 47 -3.22 -8.15 -16.93
N HIS A 48 -2.42 -7.23 -16.43
CA HIS A 48 -2.42 -6.90 -15.02
C HIS A 48 -3.74 -6.29 -14.58
N PHE A 49 -4.26 -5.37 -15.37
CA PHE A 49 -5.54 -4.74 -15.08
C PHE A 49 -6.68 -5.76 -15.05
N GLN A 50 -6.72 -6.70 -15.98
CA GLN A 50 -7.73 -7.78 -16.00
C GLN A 50 -7.71 -8.63 -14.72
N HIS A 51 -6.54 -8.80 -14.09
CA HIS A 51 -6.41 -9.52 -12.83
C HIS A 51 -6.54 -8.63 -11.59
N ALA A 52 -6.45 -7.32 -11.74
CA ALA A 52 -6.49 -6.37 -10.64
C ALA A 52 -7.91 -6.07 -10.15
N VAL A 53 -8.91 -6.29 -10.99
CA VAL A 53 -10.33 -6.02 -10.69
C VAL A 53 -11.15 -7.30 -10.89
N THR A 54 -12.00 -7.60 -9.93
CA THR A 54 -12.97 -8.69 -9.98
C THR A 54 -14.35 -8.18 -9.61
N GLU A 55 -15.37 -8.95 -9.93
CA GLU A 55 -16.72 -8.62 -9.51
C GLU A 55 -16.81 -8.51 -7.99
N SER A 56 -17.45 -7.46 -7.53
CA SER A 56 -17.70 -7.22 -6.12
C SER A 56 -19.13 -6.76 -5.94
N PRO A 57 -19.89 -7.39 -5.04
CA PRO A 57 -21.18 -6.86 -4.65
C PRO A 57 -21.02 -5.44 -4.09
N ALA A 58 -21.98 -4.57 -4.38
CA ALA A 58 -22.00 -3.26 -3.78
C ALA A 58 -22.02 -3.37 -2.24
N ALA A 59 -21.31 -2.47 -1.57
CA ALA A 59 -21.32 -2.41 -0.13
C ALA A 59 -22.75 -2.15 0.39
N LYS A 60 -23.15 -2.89 1.43
CA LYS A 60 -24.43 -2.63 2.10
C LYS A 60 -24.38 -1.27 2.78
N ALA A 61 -25.25 -0.34 2.37
CA ALA A 61 -25.35 0.97 2.99
C ALA A 61 -25.85 0.83 4.45
N THR A 62 -25.10 1.38 5.39
CA THR A 62 -25.50 1.44 6.81
C THR A 62 -25.88 2.85 7.23
N ASN A 63 -25.35 3.88 6.56
CA ASN A 63 -25.46 5.30 6.91
C ASN A 63 -25.04 5.60 8.37
N GLN A 64 -24.20 4.75 8.95
CA GLN A 64 -23.74 4.88 10.33
C GLN A 64 -22.48 5.73 10.41
N GLY A 65 -22.30 6.29 11.58
CA GLY A 65 -21.14 7.08 11.94
C GLY A 65 -21.19 8.51 11.42
N ARG A 66 -20.23 9.29 11.88
CA ARG A 66 -20.07 10.70 11.51
C ARG A 66 -18.61 11.10 11.50
N TRP A 67 -18.31 12.09 10.69
CA TRP A 67 -17.01 12.74 10.66
C TRP A 67 -17.06 14.08 11.37
N THR A 68 -16.01 14.41 12.10
CA THR A 68 -15.87 15.69 12.82
C THR A 68 -14.49 16.27 12.53
N PRO A 69 -14.39 17.58 12.15
CA PRO A 69 -13.12 18.24 11.98
C PRO A 69 -12.30 18.30 13.27
N ARG A 70 -10.98 18.31 13.13
CA ARG A 70 -10.00 18.46 14.21
C ARG A 70 -8.95 19.51 13.84
N ALA A 71 -8.07 19.84 14.80
CA ALA A 71 -6.99 20.79 14.56
C ALA A 71 -6.19 20.42 13.31
N PRO A 72 -6.06 21.32 12.34
CA PRO A 72 -5.42 21.04 11.07
C PRO A 72 -3.93 20.75 11.24
N LEU A 73 -3.38 19.94 10.33
CA LEU A 73 -1.95 19.69 10.23
C LEU A 73 -1.18 21.01 10.03
N PRO A 74 -0.12 21.29 10.80
CA PRO A 74 0.60 22.56 10.72
C PRO A 74 1.14 22.91 9.33
N ILE A 75 1.54 21.90 8.57
CA ILE A 75 2.05 22.04 7.20
C ILE A 75 1.22 21.14 6.28
N PRO A 76 0.45 21.66 5.32
CA PRO A 76 -0.31 20.87 4.36
C PRO A 76 0.59 19.89 3.62
N ARG A 77 0.23 18.60 3.63
CA ARG A 77 1.00 17.53 2.98
C ARG A 77 0.11 16.47 2.36
N THR A 78 0.65 15.80 1.34
CA THR A 78 0.09 14.58 0.75
C THR A 78 1.21 13.56 0.51
N GLU A 79 0.87 12.33 0.20
CA GLU A 79 1.79 11.22 -0.04
C GLU A 79 2.78 11.01 1.12
N MET A 80 2.29 11.24 2.31
CA MET A 80 3.02 10.97 3.54
C MET A 80 3.12 9.47 3.78
N ALA A 81 3.98 9.08 4.70
CA ALA A 81 3.88 7.77 5.33
C ALA A 81 2.48 7.57 5.90
N TRP A 82 1.98 6.35 5.82
CA TRP A 82 0.70 5.98 6.43
C TRP A 82 0.71 6.37 7.91
N ALA A 83 -0.34 7.01 8.36
CA ALA A 83 -0.45 7.39 9.75
C ALA A 83 -0.39 6.16 10.66
N VAL A 84 0.50 6.16 11.64
CA VAL A 84 0.64 5.07 12.61
C VAL A 84 0.44 5.56 14.03
N GLY A 85 -0.34 4.81 14.82
CA GLY A 85 -0.53 5.06 16.25
C GLY A 85 0.71 4.61 17.04
N TYR A 86 1.55 5.55 17.42
CA TYR A 86 2.74 5.33 18.23
C TYR A 86 2.64 6.16 19.51
N ASN A 87 2.85 5.52 20.67
CA ASN A 87 2.72 6.17 21.99
C ASN A 87 1.39 6.95 22.17
N GLY A 88 0.28 6.39 21.67
CA GLY A 88 -1.05 6.99 21.77
C GLY A 88 -1.26 8.24 20.91
N ARG A 89 -0.40 8.47 19.90
CA ARG A 89 -0.47 9.61 18.99
C ARG A 89 -0.54 9.15 17.52
N MET A 90 -1.09 10.00 16.67
CA MET A 90 -0.98 9.84 15.21
C MET A 90 0.31 10.49 14.73
N HIS A 91 1.18 9.72 14.09
CA HIS A 91 2.43 10.18 13.52
C HIS A 91 2.33 10.28 12.01
N LEU A 92 2.73 11.42 11.45
CA LEU A 92 2.84 11.66 10.01
C LEU A 92 4.29 11.99 9.66
N VAL A 93 4.85 11.22 8.73
CA VAL A 93 6.27 11.27 8.41
C VAL A 93 6.46 11.47 6.91
N GLY A 94 7.34 12.38 6.51
CA GLY A 94 7.67 12.62 5.11
C GLY A 94 6.55 13.25 4.29
N GLY A 95 6.50 12.93 3.01
CA GLY A 95 5.49 13.36 2.04
C GLY A 95 5.85 14.61 1.26
N TYR A 96 4.94 15.03 0.38
CA TYR A 96 5.04 16.30 -0.35
C TYR A 96 4.47 17.43 0.47
N ALA A 97 5.23 18.50 0.62
CA ALA A 97 4.74 19.77 1.12
C ALA A 97 4.68 20.80 -0.02
N GLU A 98 5.32 21.95 0.16
CA GLU A 98 5.35 23.00 -0.86
C GLU A 98 6.03 22.49 -2.15
N GLN A 99 5.49 22.92 -3.31
CA GLN A 99 6.06 22.64 -4.63
C GLN A 99 6.35 21.17 -4.92
N ARG A 100 5.67 20.22 -4.29
CA ARG A 100 5.93 18.78 -4.40
C ARG A 100 7.37 18.38 -4.06
N VAL A 101 7.99 19.09 -3.13
CA VAL A 101 9.33 18.77 -2.64
C VAL A 101 9.20 17.73 -1.52
N ASP A 102 10.02 16.69 -1.59
CA ASP A 102 10.11 15.67 -0.55
C ASP A 102 10.62 16.30 0.74
N ARG A 103 9.89 16.09 1.82
CA ARG A 103 10.22 16.68 3.11
C ARG A 103 10.48 15.62 4.17
N PRO A 104 11.42 15.86 5.09
CA PRO A 104 11.70 14.96 6.20
C PRO A 104 10.75 15.15 7.39
N TYR A 105 9.76 16.02 7.30
CA TYR A 105 8.90 16.42 8.42
C TYR A 105 8.30 15.23 9.16
N HIS A 106 8.35 15.30 10.48
CA HIS A 106 7.70 14.37 11.37
C HIS A 106 6.84 15.17 12.36
N HIS A 107 5.53 14.98 12.29
CA HIS A 107 4.58 15.59 13.22
C HIS A 107 3.80 14.51 13.94
N ALA A 108 3.51 14.74 15.22
CA ALA A 108 2.65 13.90 16.03
C ALA A 108 1.42 14.68 16.50
N TYR A 109 0.26 14.06 16.40
CA TYR A 109 -1.01 14.61 16.86
C TYR A 109 -1.48 13.92 18.14
N ASN A 110 -1.86 14.73 19.12
CA ASN A 110 -2.47 14.27 20.36
C ASN A 110 -3.98 14.50 20.31
N ALA A 111 -4.75 13.43 20.26
CA ALA A 111 -6.22 13.50 20.15
C ALA A 111 -6.91 14.06 21.39
N ALA A 112 -6.32 13.92 22.57
CA ALA A 112 -6.90 14.43 23.82
C ALA A 112 -6.79 15.94 23.95
N SER A 113 -5.65 16.52 23.52
CA SER A 113 -5.45 17.99 23.55
C SER A 113 -5.83 18.68 22.23
N ASP A 114 -6.14 17.92 21.18
CA ASP A 114 -6.37 18.42 19.82
C ASP A 114 -5.20 19.28 19.28
N GLN A 115 -3.96 18.83 19.50
CA GLN A 115 -2.76 19.60 19.17
C GLN A 115 -1.72 18.76 18.43
N TRP A 116 -0.94 19.45 17.61
CA TRP A 116 0.21 18.92 16.88
C TRP A 116 1.53 19.33 17.51
N GLU A 117 2.50 18.44 17.44
CA GLU A 117 3.89 18.65 17.85
C GLU A 117 4.82 18.29 16.68
N ALA A 118 5.83 19.13 16.45
CA ALA A 118 6.94 18.79 15.55
C ALA A 118 7.96 17.92 16.29
N LEU A 119 8.36 16.82 15.69
CA LEU A 119 9.31 15.86 16.20
C LEU A 119 10.59 15.84 15.35
N PRO A 120 11.68 15.20 15.82
CA PRO A 120 12.88 15.00 15.02
C PRO A 120 12.55 14.44 13.65
N GLU A 121 13.08 15.10 12.62
CA GLU A 121 12.81 14.79 11.22
C GLU A 121 13.49 13.49 10.77
N LEU A 122 12.94 12.86 9.72
CA LEU A 122 13.59 11.73 9.06
C LEU A 122 15.03 12.11 8.62
N PRO A 123 15.99 11.20 8.71
CA PRO A 123 17.35 11.45 8.23
C PRO A 123 17.42 11.80 6.74
N ARG A 124 16.46 11.36 5.96
CA ARG A 124 16.31 11.69 4.54
C ARG A 124 14.83 12.01 4.22
N GLY A 125 14.57 13.17 3.64
CA GLY A 125 13.25 13.53 3.13
C GLY A 125 12.84 12.57 2.01
N ALA A 126 11.64 12.01 2.13
CA ALA A 126 11.06 11.09 1.16
C ALA A 126 9.54 11.17 1.19
N ASN A 127 8.91 10.71 0.13
CA ASN A 127 7.47 10.53 0.03
C ASN A 127 7.13 9.04 -0.12
N HIS A 128 5.88 8.65 0.13
CA HIS A 128 5.42 7.26 0.05
C HIS A 128 6.27 6.26 0.88
N VAL A 129 6.71 6.70 2.04
CA VAL A 129 7.48 5.88 2.97
C VAL A 129 6.57 4.86 3.63
N GLY A 130 6.97 3.59 3.67
CA GLY A 130 6.25 2.57 4.44
C GLY A 130 6.56 2.72 5.93
N VAL A 131 5.54 2.66 6.81
CA VAL A 131 5.73 2.76 8.26
C VAL A 131 4.98 1.70 9.03
N ALA A 132 5.55 1.28 10.16
CA ALA A 132 4.91 0.38 11.10
C ALA A 132 5.37 0.67 12.53
N VAL A 133 4.56 0.27 13.51
CA VAL A 133 4.95 0.31 14.93
C VAL A 133 5.16 -1.10 15.43
N LEU A 134 6.28 -1.35 16.08
CA LEU A 134 6.57 -2.61 16.73
C LEU A 134 7.27 -2.33 18.08
N GLY A 135 6.67 -2.82 19.15
CA GLY A 135 7.16 -2.55 20.50
C GLY A 135 7.16 -1.04 20.81
N ASP A 136 8.28 -0.54 21.23
CA ASP A 136 8.51 0.86 21.59
C ASP A 136 9.11 1.70 20.45
N ARG A 137 9.02 1.25 19.19
CA ARG A 137 9.62 1.91 18.03
C ARG A 137 8.66 2.08 16.86
N LEU A 138 8.82 3.23 16.18
CA LEU A 138 8.22 3.49 14.89
C LEU A 138 9.29 3.25 13.81
N TYR A 139 8.99 2.37 12.87
CA TYR A 139 9.87 2.02 11.76
C TYR A 139 9.43 2.72 10.48
N ALA A 140 10.41 3.12 9.66
CA ALA A 140 10.19 3.75 8.36
C ALA A 140 11.08 3.08 7.31
N PHE A 141 10.51 2.72 6.15
CA PHE A 141 11.18 1.96 5.09
C PHE A 141 10.95 2.58 3.73
N GLY A 142 12.02 2.71 2.94
CA GLY A 142 11.96 3.08 1.54
C GLY A 142 11.34 4.45 1.28
N GLY A 143 10.43 4.47 0.30
CA GLY A 143 9.82 5.68 -0.24
C GLY A 143 10.40 6.09 -1.57
N PHE A 144 10.03 7.28 -2.04
CA PHE A 144 10.57 7.88 -3.25
C PHE A 144 11.24 9.21 -2.96
N LEU A 145 12.21 9.55 -3.78
CA LEU A 145 12.88 10.84 -3.85
C LEU A 145 12.50 11.52 -5.17
N GLU A 146 12.82 12.82 -5.30
CA GLU A 146 12.67 13.58 -6.54
C GLU A 146 11.25 13.51 -7.12
N GLN A 147 10.27 13.80 -6.28
CA GLN A 147 8.87 13.80 -6.68
C GLN A 147 8.38 12.45 -7.20
N ASN A 148 8.72 11.36 -6.52
CA ASN A 148 8.28 10.03 -6.88
C ASN A 148 8.97 9.44 -8.14
N ARG A 149 10.20 9.85 -8.42
CA ARG A 149 10.99 9.32 -9.54
C ARG A 149 11.95 8.23 -9.12
N THR A 150 12.68 8.44 -8.02
CA THR A 150 13.76 7.56 -7.60
C THR A 150 13.36 6.80 -6.34
N PRO A 151 13.15 5.48 -6.40
CA PRO A 151 12.91 4.69 -5.21
C PRO A 151 14.11 4.78 -4.25
N HIS A 152 13.84 4.70 -2.95
CA HIS A 152 14.82 4.80 -1.88
C HIS A 152 14.91 3.49 -1.12
N ASP A 153 16.11 3.13 -0.66
CA ASP A 153 16.37 1.91 0.12
C ASP A 153 16.61 2.15 1.60
N GLY A 154 16.51 3.40 2.07
CA GLY A 154 16.72 3.77 3.45
C GLY A 154 15.74 3.09 4.40
N ALA A 155 16.23 2.71 5.58
CA ALA A 155 15.43 2.17 6.66
C ALA A 155 15.83 2.81 7.98
N TYR A 156 14.85 3.16 8.80
CA TYR A 156 15.05 3.92 10.02
C TYR A 156 14.12 3.45 11.13
N ALA A 157 14.51 3.65 12.39
CA ALA A 157 13.68 3.45 13.56
C ALA A 157 13.71 4.69 14.45
N PHE A 158 12.54 5.17 14.86
CA PHE A 158 12.36 6.24 15.83
C PHE A 158 12.11 5.67 17.22
N ASP A 159 12.88 6.09 18.20
CA ASP A 159 12.82 5.59 19.58
C ASP A 159 12.03 6.49 20.54
N GLY A 160 11.33 7.49 19.98
CA GLY A 160 10.63 8.53 20.76
C GLY A 160 11.46 9.80 20.95
N ARG A 161 12.76 9.78 20.64
CA ARG A 161 13.66 10.92 20.78
C ARG A 161 14.44 11.23 19.50
N GLN A 162 14.90 10.20 18.80
CA GLN A 162 15.70 10.34 17.58
C GLN A 162 15.50 9.17 16.63
N TRP A 163 15.87 9.38 15.36
CA TRP A 163 15.90 8.34 14.34
C TRP A 163 17.26 7.65 14.33
N HIS A 164 17.22 6.32 14.23
CA HIS A 164 18.39 5.45 14.07
C HIS A 164 18.36 4.83 12.67
N THR A 165 19.50 4.81 12.01
CA THR A 165 19.65 4.12 10.72
C THR A 165 19.69 2.61 10.95
N LEU A 166 18.94 1.87 10.14
CA LEU A 166 18.87 0.42 10.12
C LEU A 166 19.52 -0.12 8.85
N ARG A 167 19.60 -1.44 8.76
CA ARG A 167 19.99 -2.12 7.52
C ARG A 167 19.07 -1.69 6.40
N ARG A 168 19.66 -1.23 5.28
CA ARG A 168 18.90 -0.80 4.09
C ARG A 168 18.06 -1.94 3.52
N LEU A 169 16.98 -1.58 2.85
CA LEU A 169 16.22 -2.53 2.02
C LEU A 169 17.17 -3.22 1.03
N PRO A 170 16.95 -4.51 0.75
CA PRO A 170 17.75 -5.22 -0.26
C PRO A 170 17.71 -4.60 -1.65
N GLU A 171 16.67 -3.87 -1.96
CA GLU A 171 16.49 -3.08 -3.17
C GLU A 171 15.59 -1.87 -2.87
N ALA A 172 15.83 -0.76 -3.56
CA ALA A 172 15.06 0.47 -3.39
C ALA A 172 13.59 0.29 -3.79
N CYS A 173 12.68 0.68 -2.91
CA CYS A 173 11.24 0.51 -3.09
C CYS A 173 10.46 1.64 -2.42
N GLY A 174 9.42 2.14 -3.09
CA GLY A 174 8.50 3.11 -2.52
C GLY A 174 7.06 2.62 -2.52
N ALA A 175 6.17 3.31 -1.81
CA ALA A 175 4.75 2.96 -1.67
C ALA A 175 4.52 1.50 -1.21
N ILE A 176 5.45 1.00 -0.40
CA ILE A 176 5.39 -0.32 0.20
C ILE A 176 4.48 -0.29 1.43
N ALA A 177 3.59 -1.26 1.54
CA ALA A 177 2.71 -1.39 2.70
C ALA A 177 3.44 -2.12 3.84
N CYS A 178 3.40 -1.56 5.06
CA CYS A 178 4.10 -2.10 6.22
C CYS A 178 3.15 -2.35 7.38
N VAL A 179 3.32 -3.48 8.05
CA VAL A 179 2.58 -3.82 9.27
C VAL A 179 3.41 -4.73 10.17
N ALA A 180 3.27 -4.56 11.48
CA ALA A 180 3.92 -5.41 12.47
C ALA A 180 2.99 -6.53 12.95
N ILE A 181 3.51 -7.73 13.02
CA ILE A 181 2.88 -8.90 13.62
C ILE A 181 3.96 -9.92 14.02
N ASN A 182 3.75 -10.66 15.11
CA ASN A 182 4.67 -11.72 15.58
C ASN A 182 6.14 -11.25 15.74
N ASP A 183 6.33 -10.07 16.36
CA ASP A 183 7.64 -9.47 16.65
C ASP A 183 8.52 -9.11 15.43
N VAL A 184 7.93 -9.02 14.25
CA VAL A 184 8.60 -8.62 13.01
C VAL A 184 7.75 -7.62 12.23
N VAL A 185 8.38 -6.90 11.29
CA VAL A 185 7.66 -6.02 10.37
C VAL A 185 7.57 -6.68 9.01
N HIS A 186 6.35 -6.83 8.51
CA HIS A 186 6.08 -7.28 7.14
C HIS A 186 6.03 -6.07 6.21
N LEU A 187 6.73 -6.18 5.08
CA LEU A 187 6.81 -5.18 4.02
C LEU A 187 6.28 -5.85 2.75
N ILE A 188 5.16 -5.36 2.22
CA ILE A 188 4.40 -6.06 1.18
C ILE A 188 4.10 -5.14 0.00
N GLY A 189 4.32 -5.63 -1.23
CA GLY A 189 4.10 -4.88 -2.45
C GLY A 189 5.06 -3.72 -2.61
N GLY A 190 4.56 -2.59 -3.10
CA GLY A 190 5.34 -1.39 -3.39
C GLY A 190 5.73 -1.28 -4.85
N ALA A 191 6.52 -0.27 -5.20
CA ALA A 191 6.99 -0.04 -6.56
C ALA A 191 8.49 0.19 -6.62
N ILE A 192 9.13 -0.40 -7.62
CA ILE A 192 10.56 -0.38 -7.92
C ILE A 192 10.82 0.25 -9.30
N GLY A 193 12.08 0.56 -9.56
CA GLY A 193 12.53 1.15 -10.83
C GLY A 193 12.31 2.66 -10.89
N SER A 194 13.26 3.37 -11.50
CA SER A 194 13.18 4.83 -11.68
C SER A 194 12.55 5.18 -13.02
N ASP A 195 13.08 4.67 -14.13
CA ASP A 195 12.59 4.97 -15.47
C ASP A 195 11.44 4.05 -15.89
N ASN A 196 11.53 2.78 -15.50
CA ASN A 196 10.51 1.76 -15.74
C ASN A 196 9.85 1.35 -14.41
N ARG A 197 9.15 2.29 -13.80
CA ARG A 197 8.45 2.03 -12.54
C ARG A 197 7.41 0.94 -12.71
N ARG A 198 7.42 -0.03 -11.80
CA ARG A 198 6.44 -1.11 -11.77
C ARG A 198 6.14 -1.54 -10.35
N SER A 199 4.94 -2.01 -10.14
CA SER A 199 4.53 -2.63 -8.88
C SER A 199 5.23 -3.97 -8.68
N THR A 200 5.52 -4.31 -7.44
CA THR A 200 6.14 -5.57 -7.08
C THR A 200 5.22 -6.41 -6.17
N ASP A 201 5.40 -7.71 -6.23
CA ASP A 201 4.72 -8.69 -5.38
C ASP A 201 5.52 -9.02 -4.10
N TRP A 202 6.51 -8.23 -3.77
CA TRP A 202 7.38 -8.47 -2.63
C TRP A 202 6.62 -8.75 -1.36
N HIS A 203 7.14 -9.71 -0.62
CA HIS A 203 6.82 -9.93 0.75
C HIS A 203 8.11 -10.15 1.52
N LEU A 204 8.61 -9.09 2.10
CA LEU A 204 9.77 -9.08 2.97
C LEU A 204 9.32 -9.06 4.42
N VAL A 205 10.12 -9.67 5.27
CA VAL A 205 9.99 -9.58 6.73
C VAL A 205 11.27 -9.01 7.28
N TYR A 206 11.16 -7.93 8.04
CA TYR A 206 12.26 -7.34 8.77
C TYR A 206 12.24 -7.80 10.23
N ASP A 207 13.34 -8.43 10.67
CA ASP A 207 13.57 -8.82 12.05
C ASP A 207 14.43 -7.76 12.74
N PRO A 208 13.88 -6.95 13.66
CA PRO A 208 14.61 -5.86 14.30
C PRO A 208 15.66 -6.35 15.32
N ARG A 209 15.55 -7.59 15.82
CA ARG A 209 16.53 -8.15 16.75
C ARG A 209 17.82 -8.52 16.05
N ALA A 210 17.72 -8.95 14.80
CA ALA A 210 18.85 -9.37 13.99
C ALA A 210 19.27 -8.34 12.94
N ASP A 211 18.53 -7.22 12.80
CA ASP A 211 18.67 -6.20 11.74
C ASP A 211 18.83 -6.83 10.36
N ARG A 212 17.89 -7.70 9.98
CA ARG A 212 17.94 -8.47 8.72
C ARG A 212 16.59 -8.63 8.07
N TYR A 213 16.61 -8.87 6.77
CA TYR A 213 15.43 -9.18 5.96
C TYR A 213 15.40 -10.66 5.61
N ALA A 214 14.17 -11.20 5.52
CA ALA A 214 13.88 -12.50 4.96
C ALA A 214 12.70 -12.38 3.99
N ARG A 215 12.57 -13.30 3.04
CA ARG A 215 11.43 -13.35 2.13
C ARG A 215 10.37 -14.31 2.61
N ARG A 216 9.14 -14.02 2.22
CA ARG A 216 7.97 -14.86 2.38
C ARG A 216 7.31 -15.10 1.03
N HIS A 217 6.27 -15.92 1.03
CA HIS A 217 5.48 -16.16 -0.17
C HIS A 217 5.00 -14.82 -0.75
N PRO A 218 5.29 -14.52 -2.04
CA PRO A 218 4.94 -13.25 -2.64
C PRO A 218 3.43 -13.04 -2.71
N MET A 219 3.01 -11.79 -2.72
CA MET A 219 1.62 -11.44 -2.92
C MET A 219 1.12 -11.93 -4.28
N PRO A 220 -0.10 -12.51 -4.40
CA PRO A 220 -0.58 -13.09 -5.66
C PRO A 220 -0.58 -12.16 -6.87
N LEU A 221 -0.76 -10.86 -6.65
CA LEU A 221 -0.61 -9.82 -7.67
C LEU A 221 0.18 -8.64 -7.11
N GLY A 222 1.27 -8.25 -7.80
CA GLY A 222 2.07 -7.09 -7.43
C GLY A 222 1.27 -5.79 -7.46
N ARG A 223 1.27 -5.06 -6.35
CA ARG A 223 0.53 -3.79 -6.19
C ARG A 223 1.30 -2.83 -5.30
N ASP A 224 1.12 -1.57 -5.56
CA ASP A 224 1.57 -0.47 -4.72
C ASP A 224 0.40 0.37 -4.18
N HIS A 225 0.62 1.24 -3.21
CA HIS A 225 -0.41 2.08 -2.57
C HIS A 225 -1.60 1.30 -1.98
N ALA A 226 -1.38 0.03 -1.63
CA ALA A 226 -2.41 -0.81 -1.03
C ALA A 226 -2.57 -0.50 0.47
N GLY A 227 -3.79 -0.62 0.97
CA GLY A 227 -4.07 -0.60 2.40
C GLY A 227 -3.60 -1.89 3.06
N ILE A 228 -3.11 -1.80 4.30
CA ILE A 228 -2.64 -2.97 5.06
C ILE A 228 -3.04 -2.86 6.53
N VAL A 229 -3.40 -4.00 7.11
CA VAL A 229 -3.68 -4.10 8.55
C VAL A 229 -3.48 -5.54 9.02
N ALA A 230 -3.00 -5.70 10.26
CA ALA A 230 -2.94 -7.01 10.92
C ALA A 230 -4.10 -7.13 11.93
N VAL A 231 -4.84 -8.22 11.83
CA VAL A 231 -5.97 -8.51 12.72
C VAL A 231 -6.18 -10.03 12.84
N ASN A 232 -6.47 -10.51 14.04
CA ASN A 232 -6.73 -11.93 14.35
C ASN A 232 -5.63 -12.89 13.84
N GLY A 233 -4.37 -12.46 13.87
CA GLY A 233 -3.23 -13.27 13.43
C GLY A 233 -3.01 -13.30 11.91
N LEU A 234 -3.81 -12.59 11.13
CA LEU A 234 -3.71 -12.46 9.69
C LEU A 234 -3.28 -11.04 9.29
N ILE A 235 -2.63 -10.92 8.13
CA ILE A 235 -2.35 -9.65 7.48
C ILE A 235 -3.31 -9.50 6.30
N HIS A 236 -4.07 -8.41 6.26
CA HIS A 236 -4.96 -8.07 5.17
C HIS A 236 -4.34 -7.00 4.28
N VAL A 237 -4.29 -7.23 2.96
CA VAL A 237 -3.83 -6.28 1.94
C VAL A 237 -4.98 -6.00 0.98
N ILE A 238 -5.39 -4.74 0.90
CA ILE A 238 -6.66 -4.34 0.28
C ILE A 238 -6.42 -3.26 -0.77
N GLY A 239 -7.04 -3.37 -1.94
CA GLY A 239 -6.94 -2.39 -3.00
C GLY A 239 -5.51 -2.20 -3.50
N GLY A 240 -5.10 -0.95 -3.70
CA GLY A 240 -3.84 -0.58 -4.32
C GLY A 240 -3.98 -0.42 -5.84
N ARG A 241 -2.85 -0.35 -6.52
CA ARG A 241 -2.81 -0.21 -7.98
C ARG A 241 -1.69 -1.04 -8.59
N VAL A 242 -1.79 -1.31 -9.88
CA VAL A 242 -0.75 -1.95 -10.67
C VAL A 242 -0.11 -0.89 -11.56
N ASP A 243 1.16 -0.57 -11.32
CA ASP A 243 2.01 0.35 -12.05
C ASP A 243 1.53 1.81 -12.10
N THR A 244 0.26 2.07 -12.37
CA THR A 244 -0.29 3.42 -12.51
C THR A 244 -1.62 3.60 -11.77
N PHE A 245 -2.02 4.85 -11.52
CA PHE A 245 -3.31 5.17 -10.89
C PHE A 245 -4.52 4.89 -11.82
N HIS A 246 -4.30 4.53 -13.09
CA HIS A 246 -5.35 4.10 -14.00
C HIS A 246 -5.73 2.63 -13.80
N THR A 247 -4.89 1.87 -13.13
CA THR A 247 -5.04 0.42 -12.91
C THR A 247 -5.28 0.07 -11.45
N ASN A 248 -6.23 0.77 -10.83
CA ASN A 248 -6.60 0.50 -9.44
C ASN A 248 -7.21 -0.89 -9.27
N SER A 249 -6.88 -1.51 -8.16
CA SER A 249 -7.34 -2.85 -7.78
C SER A 249 -8.45 -2.77 -6.72
N ASN A 250 -9.36 -3.73 -6.76
CA ASN A 250 -10.30 -4.00 -5.67
C ASN A 250 -9.98 -5.30 -4.91
N LEU A 251 -8.87 -5.93 -5.21
CA LEU A 251 -8.51 -7.21 -4.60
C LEU A 251 -8.26 -7.07 -3.10
N HIS A 252 -8.75 -8.04 -2.36
CA HIS A 252 -8.50 -8.20 -0.95
C HIS A 252 -7.88 -9.59 -0.71
N HIS A 253 -6.66 -9.60 -0.20
CA HIS A 253 -5.96 -10.82 0.18
C HIS A 253 -5.68 -10.81 1.68
N SER A 254 -5.81 -11.95 2.33
CA SER A 254 -5.28 -12.19 3.66
C SER A 254 -4.09 -13.15 3.60
N TYR A 255 -3.07 -12.85 4.38
CA TYR A 255 -1.89 -13.68 4.54
C TYR A 255 -1.81 -14.25 5.95
N GLU A 256 -1.54 -15.54 6.05
CA GLU A 256 -1.32 -16.23 7.31
C GLU A 256 0.17 -16.47 7.56
N PRO A 257 0.81 -15.78 8.52
CA PRO A 257 2.24 -15.91 8.78
C PRO A 257 2.69 -17.31 9.22
N LYS A 258 1.79 -18.09 9.84
CA LYS A 258 2.11 -19.44 10.34
C LYS A 258 2.29 -20.46 9.21
N THR A 259 1.47 -20.33 8.17
CA THR A 259 1.45 -21.26 7.03
C THR A 259 2.16 -20.72 5.79
N ASP A 260 2.54 -19.45 5.80
CA ASP A 260 3.11 -18.72 4.65
C ASP A 260 2.19 -18.74 3.42
N GLN A 261 0.87 -18.60 3.62
CA GLN A 261 -0.14 -18.72 2.57
C GLN A 261 -1.02 -17.50 2.43
N TRP A 262 -1.43 -17.22 1.18
CA TRP A 262 -2.38 -16.18 0.83
C TRP A 262 -3.76 -16.78 0.54
N THR A 263 -4.80 -16.04 0.95
CA THR A 263 -6.20 -16.38 0.69
C THR A 263 -6.93 -15.16 0.12
N PHE A 264 -7.77 -15.38 -0.90
CA PHE A 264 -8.70 -14.37 -1.40
C PHE A 264 -9.83 -14.14 -0.41
N ARG A 265 -10.23 -12.86 -0.29
CA ARG A 265 -11.39 -12.41 0.48
C ARG A 265 -12.30 -11.60 -0.43
N ALA A 266 -13.52 -11.34 0.05
CA ALA A 266 -14.45 -10.49 -0.71
C ALA A 266 -13.77 -9.17 -1.11
N PRO A 267 -13.71 -8.85 -2.41
CA PRO A 267 -13.02 -7.67 -2.90
C PRO A 267 -13.72 -6.39 -2.44
N ILE A 268 -12.94 -5.32 -2.21
CA ILE A 268 -13.50 -4.02 -1.84
C ILE A 268 -14.37 -3.49 -3.00
N PRO A 269 -15.59 -2.98 -2.72
CA PRO A 269 -16.51 -2.55 -3.78
C PRO A 269 -15.98 -1.42 -4.66
N THR A 270 -15.21 -0.49 -4.08
CA THR A 270 -14.60 0.62 -4.82
C THR A 270 -13.12 0.35 -5.04
N ALA A 271 -12.71 -0.01 -6.27
CA ALA A 271 -11.30 -0.14 -6.64
C ALA A 271 -10.58 1.19 -6.44
N ARG A 272 -9.53 1.21 -5.61
CA ARG A 272 -8.83 2.43 -5.21
C ARG A 272 -7.41 2.18 -4.70
N SER A 273 -6.60 3.24 -4.72
CA SER A 273 -5.27 3.26 -4.15
C SER A 273 -5.07 4.49 -3.26
N GLY A 274 -4.01 4.50 -2.44
CA GLY A 274 -3.68 5.64 -1.59
C GLY A 274 -4.74 5.98 -0.54
N HIS A 275 -5.45 4.99 -0.04
CA HIS A 275 -6.51 5.09 0.96
C HIS A 275 -6.01 4.76 2.37
N GLY A 276 -6.68 5.26 3.40
CA GLY A 276 -6.47 4.86 4.79
C GLY A 276 -7.07 3.50 5.08
N THR A 277 -6.40 2.67 5.89
CA THR A 277 -6.88 1.33 6.29
C THR A 277 -6.56 1.10 7.76
N VAL A 278 -7.58 0.71 8.54
CA VAL A 278 -7.45 0.43 9.98
C VAL A 278 -8.41 -0.64 10.45
N TRP A 279 -8.05 -1.31 11.54
CA TRP A 279 -8.95 -2.15 12.33
C TRP A 279 -9.67 -1.29 13.37
N TYR A 280 -11.00 -1.29 13.34
CA TYR A 280 -11.81 -0.53 14.26
C TYR A 280 -13.16 -1.22 14.51
N ARG A 281 -13.51 -1.48 15.77
CA ARG A 281 -14.80 -2.07 16.18
C ARG A 281 -15.21 -3.29 15.34
N ASP A 282 -14.37 -4.32 15.34
CA ASP A 282 -14.60 -5.60 14.66
C ASP A 282 -14.79 -5.52 13.12
N ARG A 283 -14.24 -4.45 12.50
CA ARG A 283 -14.24 -4.23 11.05
C ARG A 283 -12.90 -3.69 10.59
N ILE A 284 -12.53 -4.02 9.35
CA ILE A 284 -11.44 -3.34 8.65
C ILE A 284 -12.05 -2.19 7.85
N PHE A 285 -11.77 -0.97 8.25
CA PHE A 285 -12.22 0.23 7.55
C PHE A 285 -11.21 0.66 6.50
N CYS A 286 -11.71 0.99 5.28
CA CYS A 286 -10.98 1.58 4.18
C CYS A 286 -11.67 2.90 3.79
N MET A 287 -10.95 4.02 3.81
CA MET A 287 -11.51 5.33 3.55
C MET A 287 -10.68 6.17 2.61
N GLY A 288 -11.35 6.96 1.78
CA GLY A 288 -10.70 7.81 0.80
C GLY A 288 -10.01 7.05 -0.33
N GLY A 289 -8.94 7.63 -0.86
CA GLY A 289 -8.17 7.08 -1.97
C GLY A 289 -8.44 7.79 -3.30
N GLU A 290 -7.74 7.35 -4.35
CA GLU A 290 -7.89 7.91 -5.70
C GLU A 290 -8.23 6.83 -6.74
N GLY A 291 -8.86 7.28 -7.82
CA GLY A 291 -9.13 6.51 -9.03
C GLY A 291 -8.71 7.27 -10.27
N THR A 292 -9.09 6.77 -11.45
CA THR A 292 -8.64 7.31 -12.73
C THR A 292 -8.96 8.79 -12.93
N ASN A 293 -10.11 9.26 -12.45
CA ASN A 293 -10.59 10.63 -12.70
C ASN A 293 -11.12 11.34 -11.45
N ARG A 294 -10.88 10.79 -10.27
CA ARG A 294 -11.44 11.34 -9.02
C ARG A 294 -10.68 10.88 -7.79
N VAL A 295 -10.89 11.59 -6.71
CA VAL A 295 -10.62 11.13 -5.36
C VAL A 295 -11.90 10.63 -4.71
N TYR A 296 -11.78 9.68 -3.82
CA TYR A 296 -12.91 9.05 -3.16
C TYR A 296 -13.14 9.59 -1.75
N GLY A 297 -14.40 9.71 -1.38
CA GLY A 297 -14.82 9.94 0.01
C GLY A 297 -15.45 8.70 0.66
N GLN A 298 -15.55 7.59 -0.08
CA GLN A 298 -16.12 6.36 0.40
C GLN A 298 -15.41 5.87 1.66
N ASN A 299 -16.21 5.43 2.64
CA ASN A 299 -15.79 4.80 3.85
C ASN A 299 -16.45 3.43 3.89
N GLU A 300 -15.71 2.40 3.54
CA GLU A 300 -16.17 1.03 3.41
C GLU A 300 -15.50 0.16 4.47
N ALA A 301 -16.27 -0.69 5.12
CA ALA A 301 -15.78 -1.55 6.18
C ALA A 301 -16.03 -3.02 5.87
N TYR A 302 -15.02 -3.84 6.07
CA TYR A 302 -15.07 -5.28 5.86
C TYR A 302 -15.41 -6.00 7.16
N ASP A 303 -16.46 -6.81 7.10
CA ASP A 303 -16.86 -7.75 8.15
C ASP A 303 -16.12 -9.07 7.96
N LEU A 304 -15.19 -9.38 8.86
CA LEU A 304 -14.40 -10.61 8.80
C LEU A 304 -15.26 -11.88 8.92
N SER A 305 -16.32 -11.82 9.73
CA SER A 305 -17.15 -12.99 10.01
C SER A 305 -18.08 -13.34 8.86
N ALA A 306 -18.52 -12.33 8.11
CA ALA A 306 -19.47 -12.48 7.00
C ALA A 306 -18.80 -12.43 5.62
N ASP A 307 -17.49 -12.17 5.56
CA ASP A 307 -16.73 -11.98 4.31
C ASP A 307 -17.44 -11.00 3.35
N ARG A 308 -17.83 -9.83 3.85
CA ARG A 308 -18.58 -8.83 3.07
C ARG A 308 -18.25 -7.40 3.47
N TRP A 309 -18.61 -6.46 2.60
CA TRP A 309 -18.39 -5.03 2.79
C TRP A 309 -19.66 -4.27 3.15
N GLU A 310 -19.54 -3.27 3.99
CA GLU A 310 -20.57 -2.34 4.41
C GLU A 310 -20.11 -0.90 4.18
N ALA A 311 -21.01 0.00 3.76
CA ALA A 311 -20.72 1.41 3.54
C ALA A 311 -21.17 2.24 4.74
N TYR A 312 -20.29 3.05 5.25
CA TYR A 312 -20.48 3.98 6.36
C TYR A 312 -20.51 5.44 5.86
N ALA A 313 -20.78 6.39 6.77
CA ALA A 313 -20.80 7.80 6.42
C ALA A 313 -19.49 8.20 5.71
N PRO A 314 -19.57 8.79 4.50
CA PRO A 314 -18.40 9.17 3.73
C PRO A 314 -17.63 10.31 4.40
N MET A 315 -16.33 10.43 4.07
CA MET A 315 -15.49 11.55 4.51
C MET A 315 -16.12 12.90 4.14
N LEU A 316 -15.94 13.91 4.99
CA LEU A 316 -16.39 15.28 4.69
C LEU A 316 -15.68 15.84 3.47
N THR A 317 -14.39 15.55 3.32
CA THR A 317 -13.60 15.94 2.16
C THR A 317 -12.93 14.71 1.56
N PRO A 318 -13.32 14.28 0.34
CA PRO A 318 -12.64 13.21 -0.38
C PRO A 318 -11.14 13.51 -0.54
N ARG A 319 -10.28 12.54 -0.19
CA ARG A 319 -8.81 12.70 -0.23
C ARG A 319 -8.11 11.38 -0.48
N HIS A 320 -6.87 11.47 -0.98
CA HIS A 320 -5.95 10.33 -1.16
C HIS A 320 -4.57 10.68 -0.62
N GLY A 321 -3.62 9.75 -0.70
CA GLY A 321 -2.23 9.96 -0.27
C GLY A 321 -2.11 10.23 1.23
N MET A 322 -2.96 9.58 2.02
CA MET A 322 -3.00 9.67 3.48
C MET A 322 -3.20 8.28 4.09
N GLY A 323 -2.85 8.13 5.35
CA GLY A 323 -3.17 6.96 6.15
C GLY A 323 -4.28 7.24 7.16
N ALA A 324 -4.56 6.25 7.99
CA ALA A 324 -5.53 6.34 9.06
C ALA A 324 -4.99 5.68 10.33
N VAL A 325 -5.47 6.14 11.48
CA VAL A 325 -5.10 5.59 12.79
C VAL A 325 -6.28 5.62 13.74
N VAL A 326 -6.38 4.63 14.63
CA VAL A 326 -7.38 4.60 15.68
C VAL A 326 -6.78 5.19 16.96
N LEU A 327 -7.41 6.25 17.49
CA LEU A 327 -7.06 6.88 18.75
C LEU A 327 -8.34 7.18 19.56
N GLY A 328 -8.35 6.88 20.85
CA GLY A 328 -9.44 7.28 21.74
C GLY A 328 -10.84 6.90 21.26
N GLY A 329 -10.99 5.79 20.54
CA GLY A 329 -12.28 5.31 20.05
C GLY A 329 -12.77 5.94 18.75
N GLY A 330 -11.94 6.69 18.01
CA GLY A 330 -12.22 7.21 16.66
C GLY A 330 -11.13 6.89 15.65
N ILE A 331 -11.48 6.96 14.36
CA ILE A 331 -10.52 6.83 13.24
C ILE A 331 -10.11 8.23 12.78
N TYR A 332 -8.85 8.56 12.93
CA TYR A 332 -8.27 9.85 12.52
C TYR A 332 -7.60 9.75 11.17
N VAL A 333 -7.86 10.75 10.33
CA VAL A 333 -7.26 10.90 8.98
C VAL A 333 -6.80 12.34 8.80
N ALA A 334 -5.52 12.55 8.57
CA ALA A 334 -4.96 13.89 8.43
C ALA A 334 -4.15 14.05 7.14
N GLY A 335 -4.17 15.28 6.58
CA GLY A 335 -3.51 15.61 5.33
C GLY A 335 -4.15 14.97 4.12
N GLY A 336 -3.33 14.66 3.12
CA GLY A 336 -3.76 14.07 1.86
C GLY A 336 -4.14 15.11 0.79
N GLY A 337 -4.33 14.64 -0.44
CA GLY A 337 -4.70 15.44 -1.60
C GLY A 337 -6.21 15.38 -1.91
N PRO A 338 -6.92 16.52 -1.96
CA PRO A 338 -8.32 16.56 -2.40
C PRO A 338 -8.49 16.47 -3.92
N GLN A 339 -7.39 16.41 -4.66
CA GLN A 339 -7.33 16.14 -6.09
C GLN A 339 -6.31 15.05 -6.37
N MET A 340 -6.47 14.33 -7.46
CA MET A 340 -5.55 13.28 -7.89
C MET A 340 -4.11 13.75 -8.01
N GLY A 341 -3.18 12.86 -7.70
CA GLY A 341 -1.74 13.10 -7.75
C GLY A 341 -1.25 14.08 -6.69
N GLY A 342 0.07 14.25 -6.57
CA GLY A 342 0.72 15.01 -5.49
C GLY A 342 0.72 16.54 -5.65
N GLY A 343 -0.10 17.11 -6.57
CA GLY A 343 -0.10 18.55 -6.84
C GLY A 343 -0.78 19.38 -5.76
N VAL A 344 -1.94 18.94 -5.28
CA VAL A 344 -2.75 19.62 -4.28
C VAL A 344 -2.65 18.89 -2.95
N LYS A 345 -2.37 19.62 -1.91
CA LYS A 345 -2.16 19.14 -0.54
C LYS A 345 -3.16 19.77 0.41
N SER A 346 -3.52 19.10 1.48
CA SER A 346 -4.37 19.64 2.52
C SER A 346 -3.76 19.56 3.91
N ALA A 347 -4.26 20.40 4.81
CA ALA A 347 -4.01 20.34 6.24
C ALA A 347 -5.19 19.67 6.98
N ILE A 348 -6.18 19.20 6.28
CA ILE A 348 -7.42 18.69 6.85
C ILE A 348 -7.13 17.52 7.79
N ASN A 349 -7.68 17.60 8.99
CA ASN A 349 -7.68 16.52 9.98
C ASN A 349 -9.13 16.25 10.40
N GLU A 350 -9.56 15.03 10.28
CA GLU A 350 -10.93 14.60 10.56
C GLU A 350 -10.92 13.31 11.37
N VAL A 351 -11.91 13.17 12.24
CA VAL A 351 -12.15 11.94 12.97
C VAL A 351 -13.50 11.34 12.63
N PHE A 352 -13.52 10.05 12.32
CA PHE A 352 -14.71 9.25 12.16
C PHE A 352 -15.03 8.55 13.49
N SER A 353 -16.30 8.58 13.88
CA SER A 353 -16.83 7.78 14.99
C SER A 353 -18.14 7.10 14.59
N SER A 354 -18.28 5.83 14.90
CA SER A 354 -19.54 5.09 14.84
C SER A 354 -20.05 4.81 16.25
N ALA A 355 -21.34 4.60 16.37
CA ALA A 355 -21.96 4.21 17.63
C ALA A 355 -21.49 2.84 18.11
#